data_81e7b0a3d5041558f4f827377bef3270
#
_entry.id   81e7b0a3d5041558f4f827377bef3270
#
_cell.length_a   1.000
_cell.length_b   1.000
_cell.length_c   1.000
_cell.angle_alpha   90.00
_cell.angle_beta   90.00
_cell.angle_gamma   90.00
#
_symmetry.space_group_name_H-M   'P 1'
#
loop_
_entity.id
_entity.type
_entity.pdbx_description
1 polymer ?
#
loop_
_entity_poly.entity_id
_entity_poly.type
_entity_poly.pdbx_seq_one_letter_code
_entity_poly.pdbx_strand_id
1 'polypeptide(L)'
;MTVRVRDVLQMECLRDARLVAGERGLDAEVRWITVGEEPDLPSWVFGGEMILSTLFAVEPDQRSDYIKRLSDRGVAGMLIKPERFLGEIPDSVLEAADRESFPIGEVPMNVLWSRVLDGFYRSLLAEQAERGGVETEMRLRRGFFDDLISDRMFGEEITRRAKLLRCDLSDGGALLVFNVAKFIEIARKRRLDELQMYHLKTLLYETVDDATREIHRNFICSPRPEGAAVLLGSPIQDRWALARHVLLRCGERLRNLPVHAGLGEPFDRPDQAAKSYQEAESALCVGRRLRTAKGLDDKIHAFATLGIQRLLFALSQESPETLQGFKETTVGPVILYDEKHGTQLLKTLKAYMECNGNISEVAELLHVHKQSVRYRLRRITELTGLDVAKFQDAAQLYLALRATELL
;
A
#
# COMPACT_ATOMS: atom_id res chain seq x y z
N MET A 1 28.14 -2.19 12.86
CA MET A 1 27.62 -2.84 14.08
C MET A 1 26.13 -2.92 13.95
N THR A 2 25.55 -4.00 14.35
CA THR A 2 24.09 -4.17 14.31
C THR A 2 23.53 -3.56 15.59
N VAL A 3 22.55 -2.67 15.52
CA VAL A 3 21.90 -2.09 16.71
C VAL A 3 21.24 -3.23 17.48
N ARG A 4 21.56 -3.37 18.76
CA ARG A 4 21.00 -4.41 19.62
C ARG A 4 20.05 -3.80 20.66
N VAL A 5 19.27 -4.63 21.32
CA VAL A 5 18.37 -4.18 22.40
C VAL A 5 19.10 -3.38 23.46
N ARG A 6 20.32 -3.82 23.86
CA ARG A 6 21.16 -3.08 24.82
C ARG A 6 21.49 -1.65 24.34
N ASP A 7 21.73 -1.47 23.04
CA ASP A 7 22.09 -0.17 22.47
C ASP A 7 20.86 0.76 22.45
N VAL A 8 19.67 0.20 22.20
CA VAL A 8 18.40 0.94 22.30
C VAL A 8 18.15 1.42 23.72
N LEU A 9 18.32 0.55 24.72
CA LEU A 9 18.15 0.91 26.13
C LEU A 9 19.16 1.94 26.64
N GLN A 10 20.31 2.07 25.98
CA GLN A 10 21.33 3.07 26.32
C GLN A 10 21.14 4.43 25.65
N MET A 11 20.11 4.61 24.82
CA MET A 11 19.82 5.90 24.18
C MET A 11 19.51 6.98 25.23
N GLU A 12 19.98 8.20 24.99
CA GLU A 12 19.77 9.34 25.88
C GLU A 12 18.30 9.57 26.26
N CYS A 13 17.39 9.34 25.28
CA CYS A 13 15.95 9.46 25.50
C CYS A 13 15.36 8.36 26.40
N LEU A 14 16.08 7.27 26.63
CA LEU A 14 15.68 6.11 27.46
C LEU A 14 16.52 5.98 28.75
N ARG A 15 17.29 7.02 29.13
CA ARG A 15 18.15 7.01 30.34
C ARG A 15 17.38 6.65 31.61
N ASP A 16 16.08 7.00 31.67
CA ASP A 16 15.21 6.72 32.81
C ASP A 16 14.41 5.41 32.65
N ALA A 17 14.59 4.70 31.54
CA ALA A 17 14.01 3.37 31.34
C ALA A 17 14.80 2.31 32.09
N ARG A 18 14.10 1.25 32.52
CA ARG A 18 14.73 0.12 33.23
C ARG A 18 14.43 -1.17 32.51
N LEU A 19 15.45 -2.02 32.37
CA LEU A 19 15.23 -3.41 31.99
C LEU A 19 14.58 -4.14 33.19
N VAL A 20 13.43 -4.75 32.97
CA VAL A 20 12.67 -5.41 34.04
C VAL A 20 12.56 -6.92 33.86
N ALA A 21 12.80 -7.45 32.65
CA ALA A 21 12.84 -8.88 32.34
C ALA A 21 13.61 -9.18 31.06
N GLY A 22 13.96 -10.44 30.83
CA GLY A 22 14.53 -10.93 29.57
C GLY A 22 15.98 -10.54 29.32
N GLU A 23 16.82 -10.37 30.38
CA GLU A 23 18.22 -9.92 30.28
C GLU A 23 19.06 -10.74 29.29
N ARG A 24 18.78 -12.05 29.16
CA ARG A 24 19.51 -12.93 28.24
C ARG A 24 19.30 -12.56 26.76
N GLY A 25 18.24 -11.83 26.41
CA GLY A 25 17.92 -11.40 25.07
C GLY A 25 18.48 -10.03 24.65
N LEU A 26 19.29 -9.36 25.49
CA LEU A 26 19.84 -8.03 25.23
C LEU A 26 20.72 -7.93 23.98
N ASP A 27 21.24 -9.07 23.51
CA ASP A 27 22.02 -9.15 22.28
C ASP A 27 21.19 -9.32 21.00
N ALA A 28 19.86 -9.43 21.12
CA ALA A 28 18.99 -9.52 19.97
C ALA A 28 19.13 -8.28 19.07
N GLU A 29 19.16 -8.52 17.75
CA GLU A 29 19.25 -7.47 16.74
C GLU A 29 17.95 -6.71 16.65
N VAL A 30 18.01 -5.37 16.77
CA VAL A 30 16.86 -4.48 16.51
C VAL A 30 17.01 -3.88 15.12
N ARG A 31 16.09 -4.26 14.24
CA ARG A 31 16.07 -3.81 12.85
C ARG A 31 15.18 -2.58 12.66
N TRP A 32 14.09 -2.50 13.42
CA TRP A 32 13.18 -1.36 13.47
C TRP A 32 12.44 -1.27 14.80
N ILE A 33 11.82 -0.11 15.04
CA ILE A 33 10.97 0.12 16.20
C ILE A 33 9.55 0.39 15.69
N THR A 34 8.56 -0.27 16.31
CA THR A 34 7.15 -0.17 15.96
C THR A 34 6.32 0.14 17.20
N VAL A 35 5.34 1.04 17.10
CA VAL A 35 4.31 1.22 18.13
C VAL A 35 3.20 0.22 17.83
N GLY A 36 2.84 -0.63 18.79
CA GLY A 36 1.84 -1.67 18.63
C GLY A 36 1.05 -1.89 19.91
N GLU A 37 -0.27 -1.74 19.81
CA GLU A 37 -1.21 -1.96 20.92
C GLU A 37 -2.19 -3.11 20.62
N GLU A 38 -2.24 -3.59 19.37
CA GLU A 38 -3.23 -4.55 18.91
C GLU A 38 -2.98 -5.96 19.47
N PRO A 39 -4.03 -6.69 19.93
CA PRO A 39 -3.88 -8.05 20.46
C PRO A 39 -3.41 -9.08 19.42
N ASP A 40 -3.65 -8.81 18.13
CA ASP A 40 -3.24 -9.65 17.01
C ASP A 40 -1.90 -9.24 16.38
N LEU A 41 -1.19 -8.26 16.95
CA LEU A 41 0.12 -7.80 16.50
C LEU A 41 1.12 -8.95 16.22
N PRO A 42 1.17 -10.06 17.01
CA PRO A 42 2.05 -11.18 16.71
C PRO A 42 1.81 -11.82 15.32
N SER A 43 0.66 -11.59 14.70
CA SER A 43 0.35 -12.08 13.36
C SER A 43 0.95 -11.20 12.24
N TRP A 44 1.35 -9.96 12.56
CA TRP A 44 1.79 -8.94 11.62
C TRP A 44 3.29 -8.61 11.69
N VAL A 45 3.99 -9.05 12.74
CA VAL A 45 5.43 -8.82 12.90
C VAL A 45 6.26 -9.76 12.03
N PHE A 46 7.42 -9.28 11.60
CA PHE A 46 8.34 -9.99 10.71
C PHE A 46 9.62 -10.49 11.39
N GLY A 47 9.82 -10.12 12.67
CA GLY A 47 11.03 -10.42 13.44
C GLY A 47 12.09 -9.29 13.36
N GLY A 48 12.75 -9.07 14.50
CA GLY A 48 13.72 -7.99 14.69
C GLY A 48 13.09 -6.63 15.07
N GLU A 49 11.78 -6.60 15.40
CA GLU A 49 11.14 -5.40 15.95
C GLU A 49 11.46 -5.20 17.43
N MET A 50 11.63 -3.93 17.84
CA MET A 50 11.40 -3.48 19.20
C MET A 50 10.00 -2.86 19.27
N ILE A 51 9.11 -3.43 20.07
CA ILE A 51 7.72 -2.98 20.20
C ILE A 51 7.63 -1.89 21.27
N LEU A 52 6.97 -0.77 20.96
CA LEU A 52 6.57 0.26 21.94
C LEU A 52 5.09 0.08 22.24
N SER A 53 4.74 -0.19 23.50
CA SER A 53 3.36 -0.55 23.87
C SER A 53 3.00 -0.07 25.28
N THR A 54 1.71 -0.05 25.57
CA THR A 54 1.17 0.08 26.92
C THR A 54 0.58 -1.25 27.42
N LEU A 55 0.52 -2.27 26.56
CA LEU A 55 -0.18 -3.55 26.79
C LEU A 55 -1.65 -3.41 27.19
N PHE A 56 -2.24 -2.23 27.01
CA PHE A 56 -3.62 -1.94 27.43
C PHE A 56 -4.64 -2.81 26.68
N ALA A 57 -4.48 -2.96 25.38
CA ALA A 57 -5.45 -3.66 24.54
C ALA A 57 -5.36 -5.20 24.64
N VAL A 58 -4.32 -5.74 25.31
CA VAL A 58 -4.18 -7.19 25.50
C VAL A 58 -4.85 -7.60 26.82
N GLU A 59 -5.80 -8.54 26.74
CA GLU A 59 -6.51 -9.06 27.90
C GLU A 59 -5.54 -9.64 28.96
N PRO A 60 -5.80 -9.42 30.26
CA PRO A 60 -4.86 -9.79 31.32
C PRO A 60 -4.40 -11.24 31.31
N ASP A 61 -5.29 -12.18 31.00
CA ASP A 61 -5.05 -13.62 30.93
C ASP A 61 -4.27 -14.04 29.66
N GLN A 62 -4.23 -13.21 28.64
CA GLN A 62 -3.56 -13.48 27.37
C GLN A 62 -2.15 -12.86 27.29
N ARG A 63 -1.77 -11.97 28.21
CA ARG A 63 -0.51 -11.22 28.14
C ARG A 63 0.73 -12.10 28.14
N SER A 64 0.76 -13.16 28.94
CA SER A 64 1.89 -14.09 28.96
C SER A 64 2.04 -14.86 27.64
N ASP A 65 0.93 -15.32 27.06
CA ASP A 65 0.93 -15.97 25.75
C ASP A 65 1.31 -14.98 24.63
N TYR A 66 0.87 -13.73 24.75
CA TYR A 66 1.23 -12.67 23.82
C TYR A 66 2.74 -12.43 23.75
N ILE A 67 3.43 -12.36 24.90
CA ILE A 67 4.91 -12.27 24.95
C ILE A 67 5.55 -13.46 24.26
N LYS A 68 5.09 -14.68 24.55
CA LYS A 68 5.59 -15.88 23.90
C LYS A 68 5.41 -15.84 22.38
N ARG A 69 4.23 -15.48 21.90
CA ARG A 69 3.93 -15.36 20.45
C ARG A 69 4.83 -14.32 19.76
N LEU A 70 5.14 -13.20 20.42
CA LEU A 70 6.08 -12.21 19.89
C LEU A 70 7.50 -12.77 19.82
N SER A 71 7.94 -13.48 20.88
CA SER A 71 9.24 -14.13 20.92
C SER A 71 9.37 -15.20 19.83
N ASP A 72 8.35 -16.06 19.66
CA ASP A 72 8.29 -17.09 18.61
C ASP A 72 8.38 -16.48 17.18
N ARG A 73 7.98 -15.23 17.01
CA ARG A 73 8.10 -14.47 15.75
C ARG A 73 9.43 -13.74 15.58
N GLY A 74 10.34 -13.89 16.55
CA GLY A 74 11.66 -13.25 16.49
C GLY A 74 11.64 -11.74 16.75
N VAL A 75 10.62 -11.23 17.44
CA VAL A 75 10.61 -9.85 17.94
C VAL A 75 11.76 -9.65 18.90
N ALA A 76 12.51 -8.57 18.77
CA ALA A 76 13.73 -8.34 19.54
C ALA A 76 13.49 -7.97 21.01
N GLY A 77 12.34 -7.37 21.33
CA GLY A 77 11.96 -6.98 22.68
C GLY A 77 10.82 -5.98 22.69
N MET A 78 10.46 -5.52 23.90
CA MET A 78 9.35 -4.59 24.09
C MET A 78 9.71 -3.48 25.10
N LEU A 79 9.28 -2.27 24.84
CA LEU A 79 9.29 -1.14 25.77
C LEU A 79 7.85 -0.85 26.19
N ILE A 80 7.59 -0.89 27.51
CA ILE A 80 6.24 -0.78 28.06
C ILE A 80 6.15 0.46 28.95
N LYS A 81 5.04 1.23 28.81
CA LYS A 81 4.62 2.29 29.73
C LYS A 81 3.47 1.82 30.59
N PRO A 82 3.72 1.29 31.79
CA PRO A 82 2.65 0.71 32.61
C PRO A 82 1.81 1.75 33.33
N GLU A 83 2.37 2.92 33.69
CA GLU A 83 1.79 3.87 34.65
C GLU A 83 0.33 4.28 34.34
N ARG A 84 -0.03 4.44 33.07
CA ARG A 84 -1.34 4.96 32.68
C ARG A 84 -2.46 3.94 32.75
N PHE A 85 -2.18 2.68 32.44
CA PHE A 85 -3.21 1.67 32.21
C PHE A 85 -3.05 0.41 33.07
N LEU A 86 -1.81 0.06 33.40
CA LEU A 86 -1.51 -1.17 34.16
C LEU A 86 -1.15 -0.87 35.61
N GLY A 87 -0.64 0.32 35.91
CA GLY A 87 0.02 0.65 37.16
C GLY A 87 1.42 0.05 37.23
N GLU A 88 1.52 -1.28 37.19
CA GLU A 88 2.78 -2.03 37.16
C GLU A 88 2.68 -3.15 36.09
N ILE A 89 3.83 -3.58 35.59
CA ILE A 89 3.89 -4.72 34.67
C ILE A 89 3.63 -5.99 35.46
N PRO A 90 2.63 -6.82 35.11
CA PRO A 90 2.28 -8.03 35.88
C PRO A 90 3.42 -9.05 35.93
N ASP A 91 3.62 -9.68 37.09
CA ASP A 91 4.65 -10.71 37.29
C ASP A 91 4.57 -11.83 36.26
N SER A 92 3.37 -12.24 35.88
CA SER A 92 3.15 -13.27 34.85
C SER A 92 3.74 -12.91 33.48
N VAL A 93 3.79 -11.59 33.16
CA VAL A 93 4.42 -11.06 31.93
C VAL A 93 5.94 -11.10 32.06
N LEU A 94 6.48 -10.69 33.22
CA LEU A 94 7.91 -10.70 33.52
C LEU A 94 8.46 -12.12 33.50
N GLU A 95 7.78 -13.07 34.17
CA GLU A 95 8.14 -14.47 34.15
C GLU A 95 8.11 -15.10 32.74
N ALA A 96 7.11 -14.73 31.92
CA ALA A 96 7.06 -15.18 30.54
C ALA A 96 8.24 -14.62 29.73
N ALA A 97 8.54 -13.35 29.91
CA ALA A 97 9.66 -12.67 29.23
C ALA A 97 11.02 -13.28 29.62
N ASP A 98 11.24 -13.57 30.88
CA ASP A 98 12.48 -14.22 31.34
C ASP A 98 12.62 -15.64 30.79
N ARG A 99 11.52 -16.40 30.75
CA ARG A 99 11.48 -17.76 30.19
C ARG A 99 11.85 -17.80 28.73
N GLU A 100 11.30 -16.84 27.97
CA GLU A 100 11.52 -16.70 26.52
C GLU A 100 12.81 -15.92 26.20
N SER A 101 13.55 -15.41 27.20
CA SER A 101 14.69 -14.50 27.00
C SER A 101 14.30 -13.27 26.16
N PHE A 102 13.08 -12.75 26.39
CA PHE A 102 12.49 -11.64 25.66
C PHE A 102 12.62 -10.33 26.45
N PRO A 103 13.50 -9.39 26.03
CA PRO A 103 13.76 -8.17 26.79
C PRO A 103 12.53 -7.29 26.94
N ILE A 104 12.19 -6.92 28.17
CA ILE A 104 11.17 -5.92 28.47
C ILE A 104 11.82 -4.74 29.22
N GLY A 105 11.70 -3.55 28.62
CA GLY A 105 12.08 -2.28 29.25
C GLY A 105 10.83 -1.55 29.75
N GLU A 106 10.84 -1.16 31.03
CA GLU A 106 9.85 -0.25 31.57
C GLU A 106 10.26 1.18 31.27
N VAL A 107 9.32 1.98 30.71
CA VAL A 107 9.57 3.35 30.27
C VAL A 107 8.61 4.32 30.97
N PRO A 108 9.13 5.38 31.62
CA PRO A 108 8.29 6.40 32.25
C PRO A 108 7.39 7.14 31.25
N MET A 109 6.25 7.67 31.73
CA MET A 109 5.27 8.38 30.90
C MET A 109 5.81 9.65 30.23
N ASN A 110 6.76 10.33 30.83
CA ASN A 110 7.37 11.55 30.28
C ASN A 110 8.25 11.30 29.04
N VAL A 111 8.62 10.06 28.76
CA VAL A 111 9.37 9.69 27.56
C VAL A 111 8.41 9.61 26.38
N LEU A 112 8.53 10.49 25.41
CA LEU A 112 7.71 10.44 24.20
C LEU A 112 8.19 9.30 23.27
N TRP A 113 7.28 8.46 22.79
CA TRP A 113 7.59 7.41 21.80
C TRP A 113 8.27 7.98 20.55
N SER A 114 7.88 9.16 20.14
CA SER A 114 8.49 9.89 19.05
C SER A 114 9.99 10.18 19.25
N ARG A 115 10.43 10.44 20.50
CA ARG A 115 11.85 10.63 20.80
C ARG A 115 12.64 9.32 20.75
N VAL A 116 12.02 8.21 21.15
CA VAL A 116 12.63 6.88 21.06
C VAL A 116 12.85 6.52 19.59
N LEU A 117 11.82 6.71 18.76
CA LEU A 117 11.91 6.53 17.30
C LEU A 117 13.02 7.41 16.69
N ASP A 118 13.05 8.70 17.00
CA ASP A 118 14.11 9.62 16.54
C ASP A 118 15.51 9.16 16.91
N GLY A 119 15.70 8.81 18.19
CA GLY A 119 17.00 8.38 18.71
C GLY A 119 17.48 7.13 17.98
N PHE A 120 16.61 6.16 17.78
CA PHE A 120 16.91 4.93 17.06
C PHE A 120 17.29 5.19 15.60
N TYR A 121 16.47 5.96 14.87
CA TYR A 121 16.76 6.27 13.47
C TYR A 121 18.01 7.10 13.29
N ARG A 122 18.31 8.03 14.21
CA ARG A 122 19.60 8.77 14.20
C ARG A 122 20.79 7.85 14.43
N SER A 123 20.68 6.89 15.35
CA SER A 123 21.75 5.91 15.59
C SER A 123 22.01 5.06 14.36
N LEU A 124 20.96 4.59 13.69
CA LEU A 124 21.08 3.86 12.43
C LEU A 124 21.72 4.70 11.31
N LEU A 125 21.35 5.98 11.17
CA LEU A 125 21.92 6.89 10.16
C LEU A 125 23.39 7.25 10.44
N ALA A 126 23.76 7.45 11.71
CA ALA A 126 25.14 7.75 12.10
C ALA A 126 26.09 6.58 11.80
N GLU A 127 25.62 5.35 12.02
CA GLU A 127 26.39 4.14 11.71
C GLU A 127 26.58 3.93 10.19
N GLN A 128 25.64 4.40 9.37
CA GLN A 128 25.72 4.34 7.90
C GLN A 128 26.78 5.26 7.30
N ALA A 129 27.00 6.42 7.89
CA ALA A 129 28.03 7.36 7.44
C ALA A 129 29.43 6.72 7.46
N GLU A 130 29.62 5.71 8.32
CA GLU A 130 30.90 4.97 8.45
C GLU A 130 31.03 3.75 7.54
N ARG A 131 29.92 3.18 6.97
CA ARG A 131 29.95 1.85 6.29
C ARG A 131 29.19 1.71 4.96
N GLY A 132 28.86 2.78 4.24
CA GLY A 132 28.36 2.69 2.85
C GLY A 132 27.10 1.80 2.71
N GLY A 133 25.94 2.21 3.26
CA GLY A 133 24.82 1.31 3.40
C GLY A 133 23.56 1.65 2.61
N VAL A 134 23.52 1.32 1.30
CA VAL A 134 22.28 1.33 0.48
C VAL A 134 21.18 0.48 1.14
N GLU A 135 21.51 -0.68 1.72
CA GLU A 135 20.53 -1.61 2.28
C GLU A 135 19.82 -1.09 3.55
N THR A 136 20.53 -0.36 4.40
CA THR A 136 19.95 0.21 5.63
C THR A 136 19.08 1.43 5.31
N GLU A 137 19.48 2.27 4.35
CA GLU A 137 18.64 3.37 3.88
C GLU A 137 17.34 2.85 3.27
N MET A 138 17.38 1.79 2.48
CA MET A 138 16.19 1.12 1.96
C MET A 138 15.26 0.61 3.08
N ARG A 139 15.81 0.03 4.15
CA ARG A 139 15.01 -0.43 5.31
C ARG A 139 14.34 0.73 6.03
N LEU A 140 15.06 1.83 6.26
CA LEU A 140 14.50 3.02 6.91
C LEU A 140 13.37 3.64 6.08
N ARG A 141 13.58 3.77 4.79
CA ARG A 141 12.57 4.25 3.85
C ARG A 141 11.34 3.34 3.85
N ARG A 142 11.55 2.02 3.82
CA ARG A 142 10.47 1.03 3.88
C ARG A 142 9.69 1.12 5.20
N GLY A 143 10.37 1.13 6.34
CA GLY A 143 9.74 1.26 7.65
C GLY A 143 8.93 2.55 7.79
N PHE A 144 9.46 3.68 7.30
CA PHE A 144 8.73 4.94 7.24
C PHE A 144 7.45 4.82 6.41
N PHE A 145 7.53 4.22 5.21
CA PHE A 145 6.35 4.03 4.36
C PHE A 145 5.34 3.06 4.97
N ASP A 146 5.78 1.97 5.60
CA ASP A 146 4.89 0.99 6.22
C ASP A 146 4.11 1.62 7.38
N ASP A 147 4.76 2.47 8.19
CA ASP A 147 4.09 3.22 9.25
C ASP A 147 3.16 4.30 8.69
N LEU A 148 3.56 5.00 7.60
CA LEU A 148 2.76 6.04 6.94
C LEU A 148 1.45 5.47 6.41
N ILE A 149 1.50 4.36 5.67
CA ILE A 149 0.30 3.77 5.04
C ILE A 149 -0.59 3.02 6.01
N SER A 150 -0.06 2.62 7.17
CA SER A 150 -0.82 1.95 8.24
C SER A 150 -1.47 2.92 9.21
N ASP A 151 -1.43 4.23 8.90
CA ASP A 151 -2.00 5.30 9.72
C ASP A 151 -1.44 5.33 11.17
N ARG A 152 -0.20 4.85 11.34
CA ARG A 152 0.48 4.74 12.64
C ARG A 152 1.27 5.99 13.02
N MET A 153 1.34 6.99 12.12
CA MET A 153 2.03 8.25 12.34
C MET A 153 1.10 9.43 12.13
N PHE A 154 1.24 10.47 12.94
CA PHE A 154 0.40 11.66 12.88
C PHE A 154 1.21 12.94 12.72
N GLY A 155 0.71 13.85 11.91
CA GLY A 155 1.10 15.26 11.80
C GLY A 155 2.60 15.52 11.81
N GLU A 156 3.11 16.09 12.92
CA GLU A 156 4.51 16.50 13.06
C GLU A 156 5.52 15.33 13.00
N GLU A 157 5.11 14.13 13.39
CA GLU A 157 5.99 12.96 13.34
C GLU A 157 6.31 12.56 11.90
N ILE A 158 5.31 12.60 11.00
CA ILE A 158 5.53 12.34 9.58
C ILE A 158 6.55 13.31 9.02
N THR A 159 6.37 14.61 9.26
CA THR A 159 7.30 15.65 8.78
C THR A 159 8.71 15.45 9.32
N ARG A 160 8.83 15.14 10.61
CA ARG A 160 10.13 14.96 11.26
C ARG A 160 10.88 13.74 10.72
N ARG A 161 10.20 12.60 10.59
CA ARG A 161 10.80 11.36 10.04
C ARG A 161 11.12 11.51 8.56
N ALA A 162 10.28 12.19 7.78
CA ALA A 162 10.56 12.50 6.38
C ALA A 162 11.82 13.37 6.24
N LYS A 163 11.99 14.40 7.09
CA LYS A 163 13.21 15.23 7.12
C LYS A 163 14.48 14.43 7.42
N LEU A 164 14.42 13.44 8.31
CA LEU A 164 15.55 12.54 8.56
C LEU A 164 15.93 11.74 7.30
N LEU A 165 14.96 11.42 6.46
CA LEU A 165 15.14 10.76 5.16
C LEU A 165 15.40 11.76 4.01
N ARG A 166 15.71 13.03 4.34
CA ARG A 166 16.00 14.13 3.41
C ARG A 166 14.81 14.52 2.52
N CYS A 167 13.58 14.36 3.03
CA CYS A 167 12.36 14.81 2.37
C CYS A 167 11.63 15.81 3.27
N ASP A 168 11.44 17.03 2.77
CA ASP A 168 10.68 18.06 3.48
C ASP A 168 9.22 18.05 2.99
N LEU A 169 8.31 17.81 3.92
CA LEU A 169 6.87 17.80 3.71
C LEU A 169 6.17 19.00 4.34
N SER A 170 6.91 20.04 4.73
CA SER A 170 6.34 21.22 5.42
C SER A 170 5.28 21.93 4.58
N ASP A 171 5.45 21.94 3.26
CA ASP A 171 4.54 22.55 2.28
C ASP A 171 3.73 21.50 1.51
N GLY A 172 3.50 20.34 2.13
CA GLY A 172 2.76 19.25 1.53
C GLY A 172 3.57 18.34 0.62
N GLY A 173 2.86 17.55 -0.19
CA GLY A 173 3.49 16.53 -1.03
C GLY A 173 2.52 15.81 -1.96
N ALA A 174 2.97 14.73 -2.57
CA ALA A 174 2.14 13.77 -3.31
C ALA A 174 2.78 12.38 -3.33
N LEU A 175 1.95 11.37 -3.54
CA LEU A 175 2.42 9.99 -3.68
C LEU A 175 2.18 9.43 -5.07
N LEU A 176 3.20 8.70 -5.55
CA LEU A 176 3.17 7.94 -6.78
C LEU A 176 3.54 6.48 -6.47
N VAL A 177 2.91 5.56 -7.17
CA VAL A 177 3.21 4.11 -7.06
C VAL A 177 3.52 3.56 -8.45
N PHE A 178 4.60 2.79 -8.54
CA PHE A 178 5.05 2.15 -9.78
C PHE A 178 5.06 0.64 -9.57
N ASN A 179 4.21 -0.10 -10.30
CA ASN A 179 4.13 -1.55 -10.19
C ASN A 179 4.23 -2.24 -11.55
N VAL A 180 4.77 -3.45 -11.55
CA VAL A 180 4.71 -4.32 -12.72
C VAL A 180 3.32 -4.94 -12.82
N ALA A 181 2.63 -4.71 -13.94
CA ALA A 181 1.34 -5.35 -14.17
C ALA A 181 1.53 -6.87 -14.31
N LYS A 182 0.67 -7.65 -13.61
CA LYS A 182 0.67 -9.12 -13.69
C LYS A 182 2.02 -9.77 -13.32
N PHE A 183 2.73 -9.20 -12.34
CA PHE A 183 4.07 -9.67 -11.96
C PHE A 183 4.12 -11.19 -11.71
N ILE A 184 3.16 -11.74 -10.97
CA ILE A 184 3.08 -13.18 -10.65
C ILE A 184 2.89 -14.03 -11.93
N GLU A 185 2.02 -13.60 -12.87
CA GLU A 185 1.82 -14.31 -14.14
C GLU A 185 3.09 -14.31 -14.98
N ILE A 186 3.80 -13.16 -15.02
CA ILE A 186 5.07 -13.02 -15.74
C ILE A 186 6.14 -13.91 -15.10
N ALA A 187 6.25 -13.91 -13.77
CA ALA A 187 7.18 -14.74 -13.03
C ALA A 187 6.96 -16.25 -13.33
N ARG A 188 5.70 -16.69 -13.26
CA ARG A 188 5.33 -18.09 -13.61
C ARG A 188 5.63 -18.43 -15.06
N LYS A 189 5.25 -17.56 -16.00
CA LYS A 189 5.48 -17.77 -17.44
C LYS A 189 6.96 -17.83 -17.79
N ARG A 190 7.79 -17.02 -17.12
CA ARG A 190 9.25 -16.97 -17.32
C ARG A 190 9.99 -17.98 -16.44
N ARG A 191 9.29 -18.72 -15.56
CA ARG A 191 9.86 -19.69 -14.59
C ARG A 191 10.94 -19.06 -13.72
N LEU A 192 10.70 -17.84 -13.24
CA LEU A 192 11.65 -17.13 -12.39
C LEU A 192 11.69 -17.79 -11.01
N ASP A 193 12.90 -18.01 -10.50
CA ASP A 193 13.12 -18.39 -9.12
C ASP A 193 13.02 -17.19 -8.16
N GLU A 194 13.08 -17.45 -6.86
CA GLU A 194 12.93 -16.39 -5.83
C GLU A 194 14.04 -15.34 -5.93
N LEU A 195 15.27 -15.74 -6.24
CA LEU A 195 16.40 -14.83 -6.36
C LEU A 195 16.25 -13.92 -7.58
N GLN A 196 15.80 -14.47 -8.71
CA GLN A 196 15.51 -13.71 -9.92
C GLN A 196 14.36 -12.73 -9.73
N MET A 197 13.31 -13.15 -9.01
CA MET A 197 12.21 -12.25 -8.63
C MET A 197 12.68 -11.11 -7.72
N TYR A 198 13.53 -11.41 -6.75
CA TYR A 198 14.14 -10.41 -5.88
C TYR A 198 14.99 -9.42 -6.69
N HIS A 199 15.86 -9.88 -7.58
CA HIS A 199 16.68 -9.02 -8.43
C HIS A 199 15.84 -8.10 -9.32
N LEU A 200 14.74 -8.60 -9.91
CA LEU A 200 13.83 -7.76 -10.71
C LEU A 200 13.15 -6.66 -9.88
N LYS A 201 12.72 -6.97 -8.66
CA LYS A 201 12.13 -5.98 -7.75
C LYS A 201 13.15 -4.92 -7.33
N THR A 202 14.36 -5.34 -7.02
CA THR A 202 15.46 -4.44 -6.68
C THR A 202 15.80 -3.53 -7.85
N LEU A 203 15.93 -4.08 -9.06
CA LEU A 203 16.22 -3.31 -10.27
C LEU A 203 15.10 -2.30 -10.59
N LEU A 204 13.83 -2.67 -10.38
CA LEU A 204 12.71 -1.74 -10.53
C LEU A 204 12.81 -0.59 -9.51
N TYR A 205 13.03 -0.91 -8.24
CA TYR A 205 13.20 0.08 -7.19
C TYR A 205 14.35 1.05 -7.51
N GLU A 206 15.54 0.54 -7.83
CA GLU A 206 16.70 1.35 -8.19
C GLU A 206 16.43 2.25 -9.40
N THR A 207 15.74 1.69 -10.42
CA THR A 207 15.39 2.47 -11.61
C THR A 207 14.42 3.61 -11.28
N VAL A 208 13.43 3.36 -10.42
CA VAL A 208 12.48 4.39 -9.98
C VAL A 208 13.18 5.44 -9.12
N ASP A 209 14.05 5.05 -8.18
CA ASP A 209 14.81 5.99 -7.33
C ASP A 209 15.73 6.87 -8.18
N ASP A 210 16.55 6.27 -9.07
CA ASP A 210 17.47 6.98 -9.95
C ASP A 210 16.72 7.97 -10.85
N ALA A 211 15.69 7.50 -11.55
CA ALA A 211 14.91 8.33 -12.48
C ALA A 211 14.17 9.47 -11.75
N THR A 212 13.67 9.23 -10.54
CA THR A 212 13.06 10.28 -9.72
C THR A 212 14.10 11.33 -9.34
N ARG A 213 15.28 10.91 -8.93
CA ARG A 213 16.39 11.78 -8.51
C ARG A 213 16.91 12.69 -9.62
N GLU A 214 16.81 12.27 -10.87
CA GLU A 214 17.17 13.08 -12.05
C GLU A 214 16.29 14.35 -12.17
N ILE A 215 15.01 14.27 -11.75
CA ILE A 215 14.03 15.36 -11.90
C ILE A 215 13.73 16.05 -10.59
N HIS A 216 13.58 15.28 -9.50
CA HIS A 216 13.12 15.80 -8.21
C HIS A 216 14.05 15.34 -7.08
N ARG A 217 14.47 16.29 -6.22
CA ARG A 217 15.46 15.98 -5.16
C ARG A 217 14.81 15.80 -3.78
N ASN A 218 13.61 16.37 -3.59
CA ASN A 218 12.88 16.34 -2.32
C ASN A 218 11.90 15.15 -2.31
N PHE A 219 12.42 13.92 -2.17
CA PHE A 219 11.60 12.72 -2.24
C PHE A 219 12.13 11.57 -1.38
N ILE A 220 11.25 10.63 -1.08
CA ILE A 220 11.57 9.31 -0.53
C ILE A 220 11.04 8.26 -1.49
N CYS A 221 11.91 7.37 -1.97
CA CYS A 221 11.51 6.17 -2.69
C CYS A 221 11.58 4.96 -1.76
N SER A 222 10.56 4.09 -1.80
CA SER A 222 10.49 2.89 -0.98
C SER A 222 10.14 1.66 -1.83
N PRO A 223 10.85 0.53 -1.65
CA PRO A 223 10.48 -0.71 -2.32
C PRO A 223 9.13 -1.21 -1.81
N ARG A 224 8.28 -1.71 -2.72
CA ARG A 224 6.98 -2.33 -2.42
C ARG A 224 6.95 -3.76 -2.96
N PRO A 225 5.99 -4.61 -2.53
CA PRO A 225 5.94 -6.03 -2.93
C PRO A 225 5.97 -6.26 -4.44
N GLU A 226 5.30 -5.41 -5.21
CA GLU A 226 5.21 -5.51 -6.68
C GLU A 226 5.89 -4.36 -7.42
N GLY A 227 6.62 -3.46 -6.71
CA GLY A 227 7.20 -2.28 -7.33
C GLY A 227 7.89 -1.31 -6.40
N ALA A 228 7.59 -0.03 -6.54
CA ALA A 228 8.14 1.04 -5.73
C ALA A 228 7.09 2.14 -5.48
N ALA A 229 7.17 2.80 -4.33
CA ALA A 229 6.39 3.98 -4.02
C ALA A 229 7.31 5.19 -3.85
N VAL A 230 6.88 6.35 -4.34
CA VAL A 230 7.60 7.61 -4.28
C VAL A 230 6.75 8.65 -3.56
N LEU A 231 7.24 9.14 -2.45
CA LEU A 231 6.70 10.30 -1.74
C LEU A 231 7.48 11.53 -2.17
N LEU A 232 6.82 12.47 -2.81
CA LEU A 232 7.38 13.75 -3.22
C LEU A 232 7.04 14.80 -2.17
N GLY A 233 8.04 15.56 -1.72
CA GLY A 233 7.83 16.79 -0.97
C GLY A 233 7.72 17.99 -1.92
N SER A 234 7.07 19.07 -1.47
CA SER A 234 6.90 20.30 -2.21
C SER A 234 8.26 21.02 -2.45
N PRO A 235 8.39 21.85 -3.53
CA PRO A 235 7.43 22.09 -4.58
C PRO A 235 7.33 20.97 -5.59
N ILE A 236 6.11 20.49 -5.85
CA ILE A 236 5.86 19.46 -6.83
C ILE A 236 5.63 20.11 -8.18
N GLN A 237 6.51 19.89 -9.14
CA GLN A 237 6.36 20.39 -10.49
C GLN A 237 5.23 19.64 -11.21
N ASP A 238 5.53 18.83 -12.21
CA ASP A 238 4.55 18.06 -12.97
C ASP A 238 4.67 16.55 -12.64
N ARG A 239 3.70 16.02 -11.89
CA ARG A 239 3.64 14.60 -11.52
C ARG A 239 3.50 13.68 -12.74
N TRP A 240 2.83 14.15 -13.79
CA TRP A 240 2.68 13.40 -15.04
C TRP A 240 4.00 13.31 -15.78
N ALA A 241 4.72 14.43 -15.88
CA ALA A 241 6.05 14.47 -16.51
C ALA A 241 7.03 13.57 -15.75
N LEU A 242 7.01 13.60 -14.42
CA LEU A 242 7.83 12.69 -13.59
C LEU A 242 7.46 11.22 -13.83
N ALA A 243 6.19 10.87 -13.77
CA ALA A 243 5.73 9.50 -14.00
C ALA A 243 6.12 9.01 -15.40
N ARG A 244 5.96 9.86 -16.42
CA ARG A 244 6.38 9.55 -17.80
C ARG A 244 7.87 9.31 -17.91
N HIS A 245 8.69 10.15 -17.27
CA HIS A 245 10.14 10.00 -17.25
C HIS A 245 10.56 8.67 -16.59
N VAL A 246 10.02 8.38 -15.42
CA VAL A 246 10.28 7.12 -14.71
C VAL A 246 9.89 5.90 -15.56
N LEU A 247 8.72 5.94 -16.21
CA LEU A 247 8.26 4.84 -17.08
C LEU A 247 9.15 4.67 -18.32
N LEU A 248 9.70 5.75 -18.88
CA LEU A 248 10.68 5.68 -19.97
C LEU A 248 11.94 4.96 -19.50
N ARG A 249 12.52 5.37 -18.36
CA ARG A 249 13.71 4.73 -17.78
C ARG A 249 13.46 3.26 -17.43
N CYS A 250 12.27 2.94 -16.92
CA CYS A 250 11.86 1.54 -16.71
C CYS A 250 11.80 0.76 -18.02
N GLY A 251 11.31 1.36 -19.09
CA GLY A 251 11.29 0.74 -20.42
C GLY A 251 12.69 0.40 -20.97
N GLU A 252 13.66 1.28 -20.71
CA GLU A 252 15.07 1.09 -21.10
C GLU A 252 15.77 -0.01 -20.29
N ARG A 253 15.64 0.02 -18.95
CA ARG A 253 16.38 -0.88 -18.03
C ARG A 253 15.70 -2.23 -17.81
N LEU A 254 14.35 -2.25 -17.78
CA LEU A 254 13.53 -3.42 -17.43
C LEU A 254 12.89 -4.07 -18.67
N ARG A 255 13.60 -4.14 -19.78
CA ARG A 255 13.14 -4.62 -21.09
C ARG A 255 11.98 -5.62 -20.98
N ASN A 256 10.81 -5.26 -21.54
CA ASN A 256 9.59 -6.08 -21.61
C ASN A 256 8.84 -6.34 -20.29
N LEU A 257 9.06 -5.53 -19.25
CA LEU A 257 8.17 -5.51 -18.09
C LEU A 257 7.12 -4.39 -18.25
N PRO A 258 5.82 -4.71 -18.11
CA PRO A 258 4.77 -3.70 -18.20
C PRO A 258 4.67 -2.95 -16.87
N VAL A 259 5.50 -1.92 -16.68
CA VAL A 259 5.44 -1.05 -15.52
C VAL A 259 4.33 -0.01 -15.73
N HIS A 260 3.50 0.20 -14.73
CA HIS A 260 2.44 1.20 -14.68
C HIS A 260 2.66 2.13 -13.50
N ALA A 261 2.16 3.36 -13.60
CA ALA A 261 2.21 4.38 -12.55
C ALA A 261 0.81 4.74 -12.08
N GLY A 262 0.61 4.77 -10.76
CA GLY A 262 -0.55 5.34 -10.10
C GLY A 262 -0.19 6.66 -9.44
N LEU A 263 -0.99 7.70 -9.62
CA LEU A 263 -0.79 9.03 -9.07
C LEU A 263 -1.91 9.36 -8.07
N GLY A 264 -1.53 9.56 -6.81
CA GLY A 264 -2.41 10.09 -5.77
C GLY A 264 -2.59 11.61 -5.92
N GLU A 265 -3.59 12.16 -5.25
CA GLU A 265 -3.78 13.61 -5.22
C GLU A 265 -2.69 14.28 -4.37
N PRO A 266 -2.29 15.50 -4.72
CA PRO A 266 -1.43 16.31 -3.87
C PRO A 266 -2.11 16.60 -2.53
N PHE A 267 -1.30 16.77 -1.50
CA PHE A 267 -1.76 17.14 -0.18
C PHE A 267 -0.98 18.34 0.36
N ASP A 268 -1.64 19.14 1.18
CA ASP A 268 -1.05 20.32 1.81
C ASP A 268 -0.55 20.00 3.24
N ARG A 269 -1.07 18.93 3.85
CA ARG A 269 -0.71 18.51 5.21
C ARG A 269 -0.20 17.08 5.23
N PRO A 270 0.89 16.82 5.98
CA PRO A 270 1.54 15.50 6.03
C PRO A 270 0.63 14.34 6.47
N ASP A 271 -0.39 14.61 7.30
CA ASP A 271 -1.39 13.61 7.73
C ASP A 271 -2.27 13.08 6.58
N GLN A 272 -2.29 13.75 5.45
CA GLN A 272 -3.00 13.31 4.23
C GLN A 272 -2.15 12.39 3.33
N ALA A 273 -0.89 12.15 3.67
CA ALA A 273 0.00 11.36 2.83
C ALA A 273 -0.46 9.89 2.70
N ALA A 274 -0.98 9.29 3.77
CA ALA A 274 -1.57 7.95 3.71
C ALA A 274 -2.73 7.87 2.71
N LYS A 275 -3.60 8.89 2.71
CA LYS A 275 -4.70 9.01 1.75
C LYS A 275 -4.19 9.13 0.32
N SER A 276 -3.18 9.98 0.06
CA SER A 276 -2.58 10.12 -1.27
C SER A 276 -1.97 8.79 -1.76
N TYR A 277 -1.40 7.99 -0.86
CA TYR A 277 -0.92 6.65 -1.18
C TYR A 277 -2.07 5.71 -1.59
N GLN A 278 -3.15 5.65 -0.81
CA GLN A 278 -4.33 4.84 -1.12
C GLN A 278 -4.97 5.25 -2.45
N GLU A 279 -4.97 6.54 -2.76
CA GLU A 279 -5.43 7.09 -4.03
C GLU A 279 -4.56 6.63 -5.20
N ALA A 280 -3.22 6.66 -5.03
CA ALA A 280 -2.27 6.18 -6.05
C ALA A 280 -2.43 4.67 -6.32
N GLU A 281 -2.56 3.85 -5.27
CA GLU A 281 -2.82 2.40 -5.38
C GLU A 281 -4.17 2.14 -6.06
N SER A 282 -5.22 2.87 -5.67
CA SER A 282 -6.54 2.77 -6.29
C SER A 282 -6.51 3.13 -7.77
N ALA A 283 -5.82 4.22 -8.12
CA ALA A 283 -5.63 4.63 -9.50
C ALA A 283 -4.95 3.54 -10.34
N LEU A 284 -3.89 2.95 -9.79
CA LEU A 284 -3.15 1.88 -10.43
C LEU A 284 -4.01 0.62 -10.61
N CYS A 285 -4.72 0.20 -9.55
CA CYS A 285 -5.56 -0.99 -9.56
C CYS A 285 -6.71 -0.87 -10.59
N VAL A 286 -7.45 0.23 -10.52
CA VAL A 286 -8.59 0.49 -11.42
C VAL A 286 -8.10 0.73 -12.85
N GLY A 287 -7.09 1.57 -13.02
CA GLY A 287 -6.58 1.95 -14.34
C GLY A 287 -6.06 0.75 -15.14
N ARG A 288 -5.36 -0.18 -14.51
CA ARG A 288 -4.87 -1.42 -15.13
C ARG A 288 -6.00 -2.36 -15.62
N ARG A 289 -7.15 -2.36 -14.93
CA ARG A 289 -8.31 -3.18 -15.30
C ARG A 289 -9.11 -2.59 -16.47
N LEU A 290 -9.14 -1.25 -16.56
CA LEU A 290 -10.02 -0.53 -17.48
C LEU A 290 -9.41 -0.28 -18.86
N ARG A 291 -8.09 -0.31 -19.03
CA ARG A 291 -7.41 0.07 -20.28
C ARG A 291 -6.46 -0.99 -20.77
N THR A 292 -6.55 -1.30 -22.06
CA THR A 292 -5.46 -1.94 -22.81
C THR A 292 -4.44 -0.86 -23.13
N ALA A 293 -3.33 -0.83 -22.39
CA ALA A 293 -2.26 0.14 -22.62
C ALA A 293 -1.67 -0.02 -24.04
N LYS A 294 -1.88 0.97 -24.88
CA LYS A 294 -1.33 1.04 -26.25
C LYS A 294 -0.12 1.98 -26.34
N GLY A 295 -0.04 2.94 -25.43
CA GLY A 295 1.03 3.94 -25.35
C GLY A 295 1.61 4.10 -23.95
N LEU A 296 2.60 4.98 -23.81
CA LEU A 296 3.24 5.27 -22.52
C LEU A 296 2.26 5.95 -21.56
N ASP A 297 1.48 6.90 -22.05
CA ASP A 297 0.52 7.68 -21.26
C ASP A 297 -0.65 6.80 -20.76
N ASP A 298 -0.99 5.74 -21.49
CA ASP A 298 -2.00 4.78 -21.06
C ASP A 298 -1.56 3.92 -19.85
N LYS A 299 -0.28 3.98 -19.48
CA LYS A 299 0.28 3.32 -18.30
C LYS A 299 0.31 4.21 -17.08
N ILE A 300 -0.10 5.48 -17.21
CA ILE A 300 -0.19 6.46 -16.11
C ILE A 300 -1.66 6.62 -15.73
N HIS A 301 -1.97 6.33 -14.48
CA HIS A 301 -3.32 6.34 -13.94
C HIS A 301 -3.39 7.34 -12.79
N ALA A 302 -4.08 8.47 -12.98
CA ALA A 302 -4.27 9.45 -11.92
C ALA A 302 -5.63 9.25 -11.25
N PHE A 303 -5.65 9.36 -9.91
CA PHE A 303 -6.87 9.21 -9.13
C PHE A 303 -7.96 10.21 -9.54
N ALA A 304 -7.58 11.46 -9.84
CA ALA A 304 -8.50 12.50 -10.35
C ALA A 304 -9.25 12.08 -11.63
N THR A 305 -8.63 11.25 -12.48
CA THR A 305 -9.20 10.87 -13.76
C THR A 305 -10.13 9.66 -13.71
N LEU A 306 -10.22 9.00 -12.58
CA LEU A 306 -11.02 7.78 -12.44
C LEU A 306 -12.55 8.02 -12.46
N GLY A 307 -12.99 9.26 -12.17
CA GLY A 307 -14.42 9.58 -12.19
C GLY A 307 -15.26 8.66 -11.29
N ILE A 308 -16.30 8.06 -11.87
CA ILE A 308 -17.24 7.18 -11.15
C ILE A 308 -16.58 5.87 -10.63
N GLN A 309 -15.51 5.41 -11.28
CA GLN A 309 -14.81 4.20 -10.87
C GLN A 309 -14.22 4.30 -9.44
N ARG A 310 -13.92 5.53 -8.96
CA ARG A 310 -13.50 5.75 -7.56
C ARG A 310 -14.56 5.30 -6.57
N LEU A 311 -15.83 5.65 -6.83
CA LEU A 311 -16.95 5.29 -5.96
C LEU A 311 -17.19 3.79 -5.98
N LEU A 312 -17.15 3.16 -7.16
CA LEU A 312 -17.32 1.72 -7.30
C LEU A 312 -16.15 0.97 -6.64
N PHE A 313 -14.92 1.48 -6.74
CA PHE A 313 -13.77 0.88 -6.08
C PHE A 313 -13.87 1.00 -4.56
N ALA A 314 -14.21 2.18 -4.02
CA ALA A 314 -14.44 2.36 -2.59
C ALA A 314 -15.54 1.39 -2.09
N LEU A 315 -16.65 1.29 -2.81
CA LEU A 315 -17.73 0.36 -2.48
C LEU A 315 -17.27 -1.11 -2.53
N SER A 316 -16.38 -1.47 -3.46
CA SER A 316 -15.82 -2.82 -3.52
C SER A 316 -14.93 -3.17 -2.32
N GLN A 317 -14.34 -2.19 -1.65
CA GLN A 317 -13.53 -2.38 -0.46
C GLN A 317 -14.38 -2.39 0.83
N GLU A 318 -15.34 -1.48 0.93
CA GLU A 318 -16.17 -1.32 2.13
C GLU A 318 -17.33 -2.33 2.19
N SER A 319 -17.92 -2.65 1.04
CA SER A 319 -19.10 -3.54 0.95
C SER A 319 -19.12 -4.31 -0.36
N PRO A 320 -18.20 -5.28 -0.54
CA PRO A 320 -18.11 -6.06 -1.79
C PRO A 320 -19.40 -6.80 -2.13
N GLU A 321 -20.15 -7.25 -1.12
CA GLU A 321 -21.43 -7.94 -1.28
C GLU A 321 -22.49 -7.03 -1.90
N THR A 322 -22.54 -5.75 -1.50
CA THR A 322 -23.47 -4.77 -2.07
C THR A 322 -23.17 -4.54 -3.55
N LEU A 323 -21.90 -4.38 -3.91
CA LEU A 323 -21.50 -4.21 -5.31
C LEU A 323 -21.77 -5.46 -6.15
N GLN A 324 -21.49 -6.63 -5.58
CA GLN A 324 -21.77 -7.91 -6.22
C GLN A 324 -23.28 -8.09 -6.46
N GLY A 325 -24.12 -7.85 -5.44
CA GLY A 325 -25.57 -7.91 -5.56
C GLY A 325 -26.13 -6.94 -6.62
N PHE A 326 -25.60 -5.71 -6.67
CA PHE A 326 -25.96 -4.75 -7.70
C PHE A 326 -25.61 -5.24 -9.11
N LYS A 327 -24.41 -5.80 -9.29
CA LYS A 327 -24.01 -6.41 -10.58
C LYS A 327 -24.92 -7.56 -10.97
N GLU A 328 -25.19 -8.48 -10.04
CA GLU A 328 -26.01 -9.67 -10.30
C GLU A 328 -27.45 -9.33 -10.65
N THR A 329 -28.06 -8.38 -9.97
CA THR A 329 -29.44 -7.96 -10.24
C THR A 329 -29.57 -7.15 -11.53
N THR A 330 -28.52 -6.40 -11.93
CA THR A 330 -28.61 -5.48 -13.07
C THR A 330 -28.16 -6.14 -14.38
N VAL A 331 -26.93 -6.67 -14.43
CA VAL A 331 -26.36 -7.25 -15.66
C VAL A 331 -26.20 -8.77 -15.60
N GLY A 332 -26.43 -9.38 -14.43
CA GLY A 332 -26.41 -10.83 -14.25
C GLY A 332 -27.28 -11.60 -15.25
N PRO A 333 -28.55 -11.19 -15.52
CA PRO A 333 -29.38 -11.84 -16.53
C PRO A 333 -28.77 -11.86 -17.94
N VAL A 334 -28.03 -10.79 -18.30
CA VAL A 334 -27.34 -10.70 -19.60
C VAL A 334 -26.12 -11.63 -19.64
N ILE A 335 -25.35 -11.69 -18.55
CA ILE A 335 -24.17 -12.56 -18.43
C ILE A 335 -24.59 -14.03 -18.54
N LEU A 336 -25.60 -14.44 -17.75
CA LEU A 336 -26.13 -15.80 -17.78
C LEU A 336 -26.72 -16.19 -19.17
N TYR A 337 -27.35 -15.23 -19.85
CA TYR A 337 -27.86 -15.44 -21.19
C TYR A 337 -26.71 -15.66 -22.20
N ASP A 338 -25.67 -14.81 -22.13
CA ASP A 338 -24.51 -14.95 -23.02
C ASP A 338 -23.78 -16.29 -22.80
N GLU A 339 -23.62 -16.73 -21.56
CA GLU A 339 -23.02 -18.03 -21.21
C GLU A 339 -23.84 -19.21 -21.76
N LYS A 340 -25.18 -19.16 -21.60
CA LYS A 340 -26.08 -20.22 -22.00
C LYS A 340 -26.24 -20.35 -23.53
N HIS A 341 -26.23 -19.23 -24.25
CA HIS A 341 -26.55 -19.18 -25.69
C HIS A 341 -25.36 -18.83 -26.58
N GLY A 342 -24.14 -18.61 -26.01
CA GLY A 342 -22.96 -18.24 -26.77
C GLY A 342 -23.09 -16.89 -27.47
N THR A 343 -23.90 -15.98 -26.90
CA THR A 343 -24.14 -14.65 -27.48
C THR A 343 -23.12 -13.62 -26.99
N GLN A 344 -23.19 -12.40 -27.48
CA GLN A 344 -22.27 -11.32 -27.14
C GLN A 344 -23.05 -10.05 -26.76
N LEU A 345 -24.07 -10.20 -25.93
CA LEU A 345 -24.91 -9.08 -25.50
C LEU A 345 -24.16 -8.14 -24.60
N LEU A 346 -23.42 -8.65 -23.61
CA LEU A 346 -22.62 -7.84 -22.70
C LEU A 346 -21.54 -7.03 -23.45
N LYS A 347 -20.88 -7.66 -24.43
CA LYS A 347 -19.90 -6.98 -25.30
C LYS A 347 -20.58 -5.88 -26.13
N THR A 348 -21.80 -6.12 -26.59
CA THR A 348 -22.57 -5.12 -27.35
C THR A 348 -22.99 -3.95 -26.47
N LEU A 349 -23.43 -4.21 -25.23
CA LEU A 349 -23.77 -3.20 -24.25
C LEU A 349 -22.56 -2.31 -23.93
N LYS A 350 -21.39 -2.92 -23.70
CA LYS A 350 -20.14 -2.19 -23.47
C LYS A 350 -19.78 -1.28 -24.64
N ALA A 351 -19.78 -1.80 -25.86
CA ALA A 351 -19.51 -1.02 -27.06
C ALA A 351 -20.53 0.13 -27.22
N TYR A 352 -21.82 -0.11 -26.92
CA TYR A 352 -22.86 0.91 -27.00
C TYR A 352 -22.61 2.07 -26.03
N MET A 353 -22.20 1.78 -24.79
CA MET A 353 -21.84 2.80 -23.80
C MET A 353 -20.56 3.57 -24.20
N GLU A 354 -19.55 2.87 -24.73
CA GLU A 354 -18.29 3.49 -25.20
C GLU A 354 -18.47 4.39 -26.42
N CYS A 355 -19.41 4.03 -27.32
CA CYS A 355 -19.78 4.85 -28.48
C CYS A 355 -20.90 5.88 -28.20
N ASN A 356 -21.16 6.20 -26.91
CA ASN A 356 -22.19 7.19 -26.50
C ASN A 356 -23.58 6.94 -27.13
N GLY A 357 -23.95 5.68 -27.32
CA GLY A 357 -25.23 5.30 -27.89
C GLY A 357 -25.29 5.32 -29.43
N ASN A 358 -24.19 5.58 -30.12
CA ASN A 358 -24.16 5.61 -31.58
C ASN A 358 -24.13 4.19 -32.20
N ILE A 359 -25.30 3.71 -32.62
CA ILE A 359 -25.47 2.37 -33.21
C ILE A 359 -24.57 2.14 -34.44
N SER A 360 -24.25 3.19 -35.21
CA SER A 360 -23.42 3.06 -36.40
C SER A 360 -21.98 2.74 -36.02
N GLU A 361 -21.43 3.47 -35.07
CA GLU A 361 -20.08 3.24 -34.54
C GLU A 361 -19.98 1.87 -33.83
N VAL A 362 -21.01 1.48 -33.07
CA VAL A 362 -21.06 0.15 -32.46
C VAL A 362 -21.02 -0.97 -33.49
N ALA A 363 -21.77 -0.79 -34.59
CA ALA A 363 -21.82 -1.79 -35.68
C ALA A 363 -20.46 -1.94 -36.36
N GLU A 364 -19.75 -0.83 -36.60
CA GLU A 364 -18.39 -0.81 -37.13
C GLU A 364 -17.38 -1.44 -36.15
N LEU A 365 -17.43 -1.03 -34.87
CA LEU A 365 -16.54 -1.56 -33.82
C LEU A 365 -16.67 -3.08 -33.63
N LEU A 366 -17.88 -3.59 -33.73
CA LEU A 366 -18.16 -5.02 -33.54
C LEU A 366 -18.14 -5.85 -34.81
N HIS A 367 -17.95 -5.19 -35.98
CA HIS A 367 -18.00 -5.82 -37.32
C HIS A 367 -19.31 -6.55 -37.57
N VAL A 368 -20.44 -5.92 -37.22
CA VAL A 368 -21.82 -6.48 -37.39
C VAL A 368 -22.73 -5.45 -38.07
N HIS A 369 -23.84 -5.92 -38.60
CA HIS A 369 -24.85 -5.02 -39.19
C HIS A 369 -25.60 -4.24 -38.09
N LYS A 370 -26.01 -2.98 -38.37
CA LYS A 370 -26.79 -2.11 -37.42
C LYS A 370 -28.05 -2.77 -36.89
N GLN A 371 -28.71 -3.57 -37.72
CA GLN A 371 -29.87 -4.34 -37.31
C GLN A 371 -29.56 -5.36 -36.20
N SER A 372 -28.39 -6.02 -36.28
CA SER A 372 -27.95 -6.95 -35.25
C SER A 372 -27.64 -6.23 -33.93
N VAL A 373 -27.10 -5.01 -33.98
CA VAL A 373 -26.89 -4.18 -32.78
C VAL A 373 -28.26 -3.86 -32.15
N ARG A 374 -29.25 -3.39 -32.95
CA ARG A 374 -30.59 -3.08 -32.44
C ARG A 374 -31.26 -4.30 -31.83
N TYR A 375 -31.16 -5.45 -32.47
CA TYR A 375 -31.70 -6.71 -31.95
C TYR A 375 -31.07 -7.05 -30.60
N ARG A 376 -29.75 -6.99 -30.48
CA ARG A 376 -29.05 -7.30 -29.25
C ARG A 376 -29.40 -6.32 -28.10
N LEU A 377 -29.53 -5.02 -28.39
CA LEU A 377 -29.95 -4.02 -27.40
C LEU A 377 -31.38 -4.26 -26.92
N ARG A 378 -32.29 -4.59 -27.83
CA ARG A 378 -33.68 -4.99 -27.47
C ARG A 378 -33.66 -6.22 -26.55
N ARG A 379 -32.83 -7.21 -26.87
CA ARG A 379 -32.69 -8.40 -26.02
C ARG A 379 -32.17 -8.11 -24.63
N ILE A 380 -31.24 -7.17 -24.51
CA ILE A 380 -30.75 -6.68 -23.22
C ILE A 380 -31.91 -6.04 -22.43
N THR A 381 -32.68 -5.18 -23.05
CA THR A 381 -33.87 -4.57 -22.41
C THR A 381 -34.89 -5.63 -21.94
N GLU A 382 -35.14 -6.66 -22.74
CA GLU A 382 -36.05 -7.77 -22.36
C GLU A 382 -35.52 -8.57 -21.16
N LEU A 383 -34.21 -8.76 -21.05
CA LEU A 383 -33.60 -9.54 -19.98
C LEU A 383 -33.47 -8.75 -18.67
N THR A 384 -33.20 -7.44 -18.75
CA THR A 384 -32.94 -6.61 -17.58
C THR A 384 -34.12 -5.77 -17.14
N GLY A 385 -35.11 -5.56 -18.03
CA GLY A 385 -36.16 -4.57 -17.83
C GLY A 385 -35.72 -3.12 -17.99
N LEU A 386 -34.45 -2.88 -18.31
CA LEU A 386 -33.85 -1.55 -18.42
C LEU A 386 -33.65 -1.14 -19.86
N ASP A 387 -34.15 0.06 -20.23
CA ASP A 387 -34.09 0.58 -21.59
C ASP A 387 -32.80 1.42 -21.78
N VAL A 388 -31.91 0.94 -22.61
CA VAL A 388 -30.62 1.62 -22.90
C VAL A 388 -30.79 3.04 -23.49
N ALA A 389 -31.98 3.38 -24.01
CA ALA A 389 -32.27 4.71 -24.54
C ALA A 389 -32.70 5.71 -23.44
N LYS A 390 -33.10 5.21 -22.26
CA LYS A 390 -33.44 6.05 -21.11
C LYS A 390 -32.23 6.33 -20.24
N PHE A 391 -31.95 7.59 -19.96
CA PHE A 391 -30.77 8.01 -19.24
C PHE A 391 -30.57 7.28 -17.89
N GLN A 392 -31.62 7.17 -17.08
CA GLN A 392 -31.53 6.50 -15.76
C GLN A 392 -31.19 5.03 -15.89
N ASP A 393 -31.84 4.31 -16.80
CA ASP A 393 -31.64 2.89 -17.06
C ASP A 393 -30.24 2.65 -17.66
N ALA A 394 -29.83 3.50 -18.62
CA ALA A 394 -28.49 3.47 -19.20
C ALA A 394 -27.39 3.73 -18.17
N ALA A 395 -27.60 4.69 -17.24
CA ALA A 395 -26.67 4.95 -16.15
C ALA A 395 -26.54 3.75 -15.21
N GLN A 396 -27.67 3.09 -14.86
CA GLN A 396 -27.65 1.89 -14.02
C GLN A 396 -26.90 0.74 -14.72
N LEU A 397 -27.18 0.49 -15.99
CA LEU A 397 -26.46 -0.50 -16.80
C LEU A 397 -24.97 -0.18 -16.92
N TYR A 398 -24.61 1.08 -17.11
CA TYR A 398 -23.22 1.52 -17.18
C TYR A 398 -22.47 1.27 -15.87
N LEU A 399 -23.06 1.62 -14.72
CA LEU A 399 -22.47 1.37 -13.40
C LEU A 399 -22.29 -0.12 -13.14
N ALA A 400 -23.27 -0.95 -13.49
CA ALA A 400 -23.18 -2.39 -13.32
C ALA A 400 -22.10 -3.01 -14.24
N LEU A 401 -21.94 -2.52 -15.47
CA LEU A 401 -20.84 -2.91 -16.35
C LEU A 401 -19.49 -2.57 -15.73
N ARG A 402 -19.32 -1.34 -15.19
CA ARG A 402 -18.08 -0.95 -14.52
C ARG A 402 -17.81 -1.77 -13.26
N ALA A 403 -18.84 -2.18 -12.53
CA ALA A 403 -18.72 -3.11 -11.41
C ALA A 403 -18.18 -4.49 -11.84
N THR A 404 -18.53 -5.00 -13.04
CA THR A 404 -17.97 -6.27 -13.55
C THR A 404 -16.46 -6.21 -13.81
N GLU A 405 -15.90 -5.03 -14.01
CA GLU A 405 -14.47 -4.83 -14.25
C GLU A 405 -13.66 -4.75 -12.95
N LEU A 406 -14.34 -4.52 -11.81
CA LEU A 406 -13.71 -4.38 -10.49
C LEU A 406 -13.79 -5.65 -9.63
N LEU A 407 -14.80 -6.44 -9.84
CA LEU A 407 -15.05 -7.73 -9.17
C LEU A 407 -14.46 -8.90 -9.98
#